data_71976fea87046ae359475ae760659c48
#
_entry.id   71976fea87046ae359475ae760659c48
#
_cell.length_a   1.000
_cell.length_b   1.000
_cell.length_c   1.000
_cell.angle_alpha   90.00
_cell.angle_beta   90.00
_cell.angle_gamma   90.00
#
_symmetry.space_group_name_H-M   'P 1'
#
loop_
_entity.id
_entity.type
_entity.pdbx_description
1 polymer ?
#
loop_
_entity_poly.entity_id
_entity_poly.type
_entity_poly.pdbx_seq_one_letter_code
_entity_poly.pdbx_strand_id
1 'polypeptide(L)'
;MTPGSPAARGFILLQRLLPQHTLSRLIHALARVRVRGIKNALISGFVRGFRPDMSDARQAEPLAYESFNAFFTRELAIGARPPPEDLRAVASPVDGTISQIGYLDDQAILQAKGRTFSLGALLGGDAAQSAEFAGGAFATLYLAPYNYHRIHMPWPGRLRMARHVPGKLFSVNAVTAAAVDGLFARNERVVCVWEDGEQPFAMALVGALFVGSISTVWHGEITPPTRRQARELAPVPGSDAPLQRGALMGWFNMGSTVILLFPQGRVQWRPDLQAGMTVRVGQPLGRILDPERPPP
;
A
#
# COMPACT_ATOMS: atom_id res chain seq x y z
N MET A 1 -17.85 -12.04 -5.67
CA MET A 1 -18.20 -11.62 -7.06
C MET A 1 -17.12 -12.15 -7.99
N THR A 2 -17.51 -12.88 -9.05
CA THR A 2 -16.56 -13.25 -10.11
C THR A 2 -16.34 -12.11 -11.09
N PRO A 3 -15.08 -11.85 -11.52
CA PRO A 3 -14.79 -10.82 -12.52
C PRO A 3 -15.56 -11.11 -13.83
N GLY A 4 -16.23 -10.08 -14.39
CA GLY A 4 -17.03 -10.17 -15.61
C GLY A 4 -18.52 -10.49 -15.40
N SER A 5 -18.95 -10.84 -14.19
CA SER A 5 -20.37 -11.03 -13.88
C SER A 5 -21.18 -9.73 -13.99
N PRO A 6 -22.51 -9.78 -14.22
CA PRO A 6 -23.36 -8.60 -14.22
C PRO A 6 -23.26 -7.80 -12.92
N ALA A 7 -23.17 -8.47 -11.77
CA ALA A 7 -22.95 -7.84 -10.46
C ALA A 7 -21.62 -7.10 -10.38
N ALA A 8 -20.54 -7.66 -10.94
CA ALA A 8 -19.23 -6.98 -11.00
C ALA A 8 -19.28 -5.73 -11.90
N ARG A 9 -19.95 -5.81 -13.06
CA ARG A 9 -20.15 -4.66 -13.97
C ARG A 9 -20.96 -3.56 -13.30
N GLY A 10 -22.05 -3.90 -12.62
CA GLY A 10 -22.87 -2.96 -11.86
C GLY A 10 -22.07 -2.29 -10.73
N PHE A 11 -21.26 -3.05 -10.00
CA PHE A 11 -20.38 -2.51 -8.96
C PHE A 11 -19.34 -1.51 -9.50
N ILE A 12 -18.75 -1.80 -10.66
CA ILE A 12 -17.78 -0.88 -11.29
C ILE A 12 -18.47 0.38 -11.81
N LEU A 13 -19.66 0.23 -12.43
CA LEU A 13 -20.44 1.37 -12.91
C LEU A 13 -20.83 2.29 -11.73
N LEU A 14 -21.29 1.71 -10.63
CA LEU A 14 -21.58 2.45 -9.40
C LEU A 14 -20.38 3.25 -8.92
N GLN A 15 -19.19 2.65 -8.86
CA GLN A 15 -17.97 3.34 -8.47
C GLN A 15 -17.61 4.52 -9.39
N ARG A 16 -17.92 4.42 -10.71
CA ARG A 16 -17.68 5.52 -11.66
C ARG A 16 -18.60 6.72 -11.45
N LEU A 17 -19.83 6.46 -10.99
CA LEU A 17 -20.87 7.48 -10.78
C LEU A 17 -20.78 8.13 -9.40
N LEU A 18 -20.22 7.44 -8.41
CA LEU A 18 -20.09 7.97 -7.04
C LEU A 18 -19.18 9.20 -6.98
N PRO A 19 -19.52 10.21 -6.19
CA PRO A 19 -18.64 11.33 -5.87
C PRO A 19 -17.56 10.87 -4.85
N GLN A 20 -16.60 10.05 -5.35
CA GLN A 20 -15.65 9.30 -4.53
C GLN A 20 -14.94 10.14 -3.47
N HIS A 21 -14.44 11.33 -3.84
CA HIS A 21 -13.71 12.20 -2.89
C HIS A 21 -14.61 12.81 -1.82
N THR A 22 -15.85 13.18 -2.17
CA THR A 22 -16.80 13.71 -1.17
C THR A 22 -17.19 12.63 -0.19
N LEU A 23 -17.50 11.45 -0.70
CA LEU A 23 -17.84 10.30 0.14
C LEU A 23 -16.67 9.88 1.05
N SER A 24 -15.45 9.85 0.51
CA SER A 24 -14.25 9.55 1.31
C SER A 24 -14.00 10.59 2.40
N ARG A 25 -14.25 11.89 2.15
CA ARG A 25 -14.18 12.94 3.18
C ARG A 25 -15.22 12.75 4.29
N LEU A 26 -16.44 12.37 3.94
CA LEU A 26 -17.48 12.08 4.93
C LEU A 26 -17.11 10.86 5.79
N ILE A 27 -16.66 9.79 5.18
CA ILE A 27 -16.20 8.59 5.88
C ILE A 27 -14.98 8.91 6.77
N HIS A 28 -14.04 9.71 6.28
CA HIS A 28 -12.89 10.18 7.04
C HIS A 28 -13.31 10.93 8.32
N ALA A 29 -14.26 11.86 8.22
CA ALA A 29 -14.80 12.58 9.37
C ALA A 29 -15.55 11.63 10.32
N LEU A 30 -16.39 10.76 9.79
CA LEU A 30 -17.19 9.80 10.57
C LEU A 30 -16.29 8.80 11.32
N ALA A 31 -15.24 8.30 10.68
CA ALA A 31 -14.29 7.35 11.28
C ALA A 31 -13.53 7.92 12.49
N ARG A 32 -13.44 9.24 12.60
CA ARG A 32 -12.76 9.95 13.70
C ARG A 32 -13.68 10.42 14.83
N VAL A 33 -14.98 10.17 14.71
CA VAL A 33 -15.95 10.49 15.79
C VAL A 33 -15.62 9.69 17.02
N ARG A 34 -15.52 10.39 18.18
CA ARG A 34 -15.20 9.79 19.49
C ARG A 34 -16.45 9.54 20.35
N VAL A 35 -17.63 9.96 19.90
CA VAL A 35 -18.90 9.72 20.61
C VAL A 35 -19.12 8.21 20.75
N ARG A 36 -19.17 7.73 21.99
CA ARG A 36 -19.18 6.29 22.36
C ARG A 36 -20.22 5.48 21.59
N GLY A 37 -21.44 5.97 21.47
CA GLY A 37 -22.52 5.26 20.75
C GLY A 37 -22.19 5.07 19.27
N ILE A 38 -21.73 6.13 18.61
CA ILE A 38 -21.41 6.15 17.16
C ILE A 38 -20.18 5.28 16.90
N LYS A 39 -19.07 5.51 17.60
CA LYS A 39 -17.84 4.73 17.38
C LYS A 39 -18.05 3.24 17.64
N ASN A 40 -18.79 2.89 18.71
CA ASN A 40 -19.05 1.50 19.04
C ASN A 40 -19.92 0.82 17.98
N ALA A 41 -20.95 1.51 17.45
CA ALA A 41 -21.76 1.00 16.35
C ALA A 41 -20.93 0.73 15.10
N LEU A 42 -20.04 1.67 14.71
CA LEU A 42 -19.13 1.53 13.57
C LEU A 42 -18.17 0.35 13.76
N ILE A 43 -17.50 0.27 14.91
CA ILE A 43 -16.54 -0.81 15.21
C ILE A 43 -17.26 -2.16 15.27
N SER A 44 -18.39 -2.27 15.97
CA SER A 44 -19.15 -3.52 16.06
C SER A 44 -19.67 -3.99 14.71
N GLY A 45 -20.17 -3.06 13.89
CA GLY A 45 -20.60 -3.35 12.51
C GLY A 45 -19.44 -3.88 11.65
N PHE A 46 -18.28 -3.26 11.76
CA PHE A 46 -17.08 -3.69 11.05
C PHE A 46 -16.57 -5.06 11.53
N VAL A 47 -16.49 -5.29 12.83
CA VAL A 47 -16.07 -6.57 13.42
C VAL A 47 -17.00 -7.71 12.99
N ARG A 48 -18.33 -7.50 12.97
CA ARG A 48 -19.27 -8.51 12.47
C ARG A 48 -19.08 -8.81 10.99
N GLY A 49 -18.89 -7.77 10.17
CA GLY A 49 -18.80 -7.91 8.71
C GLY A 49 -17.48 -8.47 8.22
N PHE A 50 -16.36 -8.04 8.81
CA PHE A 50 -15.03 -8.34 8.30
C PHE A 50 -14.20 -9.27 9.20
N ARG A 51 -14.57 -9.44 10.47
CA ARG A 51 -13.92 -10.34 11.44
C ARG A 51 -12.39 -10.17 11.48
N PRO A 52 -11.86 -8.96 11.73
CA PRO A 52 -10.43 -8.73 11.80
C PRO A 52 -9.82 -9.56 12.92
N ASP A 53 -8.64 -10.12 12.66
CA ASP A 53 -7.86 -10.78 13.70
C ASP A 53 -7.29 -9.72 14.66
N MET A 54 -7.60 -9.85 15.94
CA MET A 54 -7.16 -8.95 17.01
C MET A 54 -6.15 -9.61 17.94
N SER A 55 -5.76 -10.87 17.69
CA SER A 55 -4.86 -11.63 18.58
C SER A 55 -3.49 -10.98 18.74
N ASP A 56 -2.97 -10.38 17.67
CA ASP A 56 -1.69 -9.70 17.65
C ASP A 56 -1.80 -8.19 17.95
N ALA A 57 -3.01 -7.66 18.16
CA ALA A 57 -3.21 -6.25 18.42
C ALA A 57 -2.71 -5.85 19.81
N ARG A 58 -2.01 -4.69 19.92
CA ARG A 58 -1.60 -4.13 21.22
C ARG A 58 -2.78 -3.89 22.14
N GLN A 59 -3.93 -3.48 21.61
CA GLN A 59 -5.21 -3.40 22.27
C GLN A 59 -6.15 -4.42 21.65
N ALA A 60 -6.37 -5.54 22.36
CA ALA A 60 -7.18 -6.66 21.88
C ALA A 60 -8.69 -6.37 21.88
N GLU A 61 -9.18 -5.49 22.79
CA GLU A 61 -10.60 -5.17 22.91
C GLU A 61 -11.00 -4.09 21.87
N PRO A 62 -11.81 -4.42 20.84
CA PRO A 62 -12.15 -3.49 19.77
C PRO A 62 -12.87 -2.21 20.26
N LEU A 63 -13.72 -2.31 21.25
CA LEU A 63 -14.50 -1.17 21.74
C LEU A 63 -13.71 -0.25 22.67
N ALA A 64 -12.50 -0.63 23.08
CA ALA A 64 -11.62 0.22 23.89
C ALA A 64 -10.94 1.32 23.07
N TYR A 65 -10.91 1.21 21.74
CA TYR A 65 -10.35 2.26 20.87
C TYR A 65 -11.19 3.54 20.94
N GLU A 66 -10.52 4.70 20.86
CA GLU A 66 -11.15 6.02 20.99
C GLU A 66 -12.02 6.40 19.78
N SER A 67 -11.77 5.82 18.60
CA SER A 67 -12.48 6.04 17.35
C SER A 67 -12.38 4.82 16.44
N PHE A 68 -13.22 4.76 15.40
CA PHE A 68 -13.09 3.74 14.35
C PHE A 68 -11.74 3.82 13.64
N ASN A 69 -11.24 5.03 13.35
CA ASN A 69 -9.93 5.19 12.72
C ASN A 69 -8.79 4.63 13.59
N ALA A 70 -8.80 4.90 14.90
CA ALA A 70 -7.80 4.35 15.82
C ALA A 70 -7.84 2.81 15.84
N PHE A 71 -9.03 2.20 15.83
CA PHE A 71 -9.21 0.76 15.71
C PHE A 71 -8.68 0.23 14.35
N PHE A 72 -9.00 0.90 13.26
CA PHE A 72 -8.60 0.48 11.92
C PHE A 72 -7.08 0.55 11.72
N THR A 73 -6.44 1.59 12.24
CA THR A 73 -4.98 1.80 12.20
C THR A 73 -4.27 1.26 13.46
N ARG A 74 -4.87 0.25 14.11
CA ARG A 74 -4.38 -0.35 15.36
C ARG A 74 -2.91 -0.67 15.33
N GLU A 75 -2.26 -0.61 16.46
CA GLU A 75 -0.90 -1.10 16.65
C GLU A 75 -0.91 -2.59 16.96
N LEU A 76 0.16 -3.28 16.58
CA LEU A 76 0.42 -4.64 17.00
C LEU A 76 1.24 -4.65 18.30
N ALA A 77 1.15 -5.75 19.03
CA ALA A 77 1.99 -6.02 20.17
C ALA A 77 3.47 -6.04 19.75
N ILE A 78 4.35 -5.65 20.66
CA ILE A 78 5.80 -5.67 20.42
C ILE A 78 6.21 -7.10 20.09
N GLY A 79 6.99 -7.27 19.01
CA GLY A 79 7.46 -8.58 18.56
C GLY A 79 6.46 -9.41 17.76
N ALA A 80 5.21 -8.94 17.54
CA ALA A 80 4.22 -9.66 16.73
C ALA A 80 4.60 -9.79 15.25
N ARG A 81 5.48 -8.95 14.75
CA ARG A 81 6.01 -8.97 13.38
C ARG A 81 7.52 -8.76 13.41
N PRO A 82 8.31 -9.78 13.76
CA PRO A 82 9.76 -9.65 13.75
C PRO A 82 10.28 -9.50 12.32
N PRO A 83 11.31 -8.69 12.10
CA PRO A 83 12.00 -8.64 10.81
C PRO A 83 12.65 -10.00 10.52
N PRO A 84 12.87 -10.34 9.22
CA PRO A 84 13.56 -11.59 8.89
C PRO A 84 14.99 -11.59 9.42
N GLU A 85 15.49 -12.77 9.83
CA GLU A 85 16.86 -12.95 10.32
C GLU A 85 17.90 -12.72 9.21
N ASP A 86 17.60 -13.17 7.99
CA ASP A 86 18.46 -12.94 6.83
C ASP A 86 18.56 -11.44 6.55
N LEU A 87 19.77 -10.89 6.70
CA LEU A 87 20.04 -9.46 6.50
C LEU A 87 19.79 -8.98 5.06
N ARG A 88 19.80 -9.90 4.09
CA ARG A 88 19.55 -9.61 2.67
C ARG A 88 18.07 -9.81 2.28
N ALA A 89 17.23 -10.27 3.19
CA ALA A 89 15.83 -10.48 2.89
C ALA A 89 15.07 -9.16 2.70
N VAL A 90 14.34 -9.07 1.61
CA VAL A 90 13.29 -8.05 1.40
C VAL A 90 12.04 -8.52 2.15
N ALA A 91 11.63 -7.76 3.15
CA ALA A 91 10.49 -8.09 3.99
C ALA A 91 9.17 -7.60 3.37
N SER A 92 8.07 -8.31 3.62
CA SER A 92 6.73 -7.77 3.34
C SER A 92 6.51 -6.50 4.17
N PRO A 93 6.13 -5.38 3.54
CA PRO A 93 5.84 -4.14 4.25
C PRO A 93 4.46 -4.15 4.93
N VAL A 94 3.59 -5.09 4.60
CA VAL A 94 2.19 -5.12 5.02
C VAL A 94 1.70 -6.55 5.29
N ASP A 95 0.65 -6.67 6.10
CA ASP A 95 -0.20 -7.85 6.13
C ASP A 95 -1.18 -7.74 4.95
N GLY A 96 -1.20 -8.72 4.06
CA GLY A 96 -2.05 -8.63 2.87
C GLY A 96 -2.00 -9.87 1.99
N THR A 97 -2.45 -9.71 0.76
CA THR A 97 -2.43 -10.75 -0.28
C THR A 97 -1.60 -10.27 -1.45
N ILE A 98 -0.70 -11.11 -1.95
CA ILE A 98 0.04 -10.86 -3.18
C ILE A 98 -0.98 -10.80 -4.33
N SER A 99 -1.16 -9.62 -4.91
CA SER A 99 -1.97 -9.47 -6.12
C SER A 99 -1.17 -9.90 -7.35
N GLN A 100 0.06 -9.43 -7.45
CA GLN A 100 1.06 -9.81 -8.46
C GLN A 100 2.46 -9.69 -7.87
N ILE A 101 3.39 -10.54 -8.32
CA ILE A 101 4.81 -10.48 -7.99
C ILE A 101 5.61 -10.98 -9.19
N GLY A 102 6.72 -10.33 -9.54
CA GLY A 102 7.54 -10.70 -10.68
C GLY A 102 8.47 -9.60 -11.13
N TYR A 103 8.73 -9.56 -12.43
CA TYR A 103 9.62 -8.60 -13.07
C TYR A 103 8.86 -7.81 -14.11
N LEU A 104 9.27 -6.56 -14.35
CA LEU A 104 8.68 -5.70 -15.34
C LEU A 104 9.11 -6.15 -16.74
N ASP A 105 8.18 -6.07 -17.69
CA ASP A 105 8.49 -6.12 -19.11
C ASP A 105 8.80 -4.67 -19.56
N ASP A 106 10.08 -4.31 -19.56
CA ASP A 106 10.57 -2.92 -19.68
C ASP A 106 9.90 -2.01 -18.64
N GLN A 107 8.98 -1.17 -19.03
CA GLN A 107 8.22 -0.26 -18.15
C GLN A 107 6.77 -0.69 -17.93
N ALA A 108 6.41 -1.91 -18.29
CA ALA A 108 5.07 -2.45 -18.12
C ALA A 108 4.95 -3.29 -16.83
N ILE A 109 4.01 -2.92 -15.98
CA ILE A 109 3.71 -3.63 -14.73
C ILE A 109 2.47 -4.49 -14.94
N LEU A 110 2.55 -5.79 -14.66
CA LEU A 110 1.39 -6.68 -14.69
C LEU A 110 0.40 -6.31 -13.56
N GLN A 111 -0.85 -6.04 -13.94
CA GLN A 111 -1.91 -5.69 -12.99
C GLN A 111 -2.74 -6.90 -12.58
N ALA A 112 -3.41 -7.52 -13.53
CA ALA A 112 -4.24 -8.72 -13.34
C ALA A 112 -4.71 -9.23 -14.71
N LYS A 113 -4.85 -10.54 -14.89
CA LYS A 113 -5.43 -11.17 -16.11
C LYS A 113 -4.82 -10.66 -17.41
N GLY A 114 -3.50 -10.54 -17.50
CA GLY A 114 -2.78 -10.06 -18.68
C GLY A 114 -2.89 -8.56 -18.95
N ARG A 115 -3.56 -7.78 -18.10
CA ARG A 115 -3.56 -6.31 -18.19
C ARG A 115 -2.30 -5.76 -17.57
N THR A 116 -1.76 -4.73 -18.19
CA THR A 116 -0.59 -4.01 -17.68
C THR A 116 -0.90 -2.53 -17.52
N PHE A 117 -0.03 -1.83 -16.82
CA PHE A 117 -0.02 -0.37 -16.74
C PHE A 117 1.41 0.16 -16.73
N SER A 118 1.58 1.41 -17.14
CA SER A 118 2.89 2.03 -17.29
C SER A 118 3.51 2.37 -15.93
N LEU A 119 4.79 2.05 -15.77
CA LEU A 119 5.62 2.46 -14.64
C LEU A 119 5.64 4.00 -14.50
N GLY A 120 5.82 4.73 -15.62
CA GLY A 120 5.77 6.20 -15.60
C GLY A 120 4.44 6.74 -15.11
N ALA A 121 3.32 6.13 -15.53
CA ALA A 121 2.00 6.51 -15.00
C ALA A 121 1.89 6.24 -13.50
N LEU A 122 2.45 5.14 -12.99
CA LEU A 122 2.46 4.84 -11.55
C LEU A 122 3.28 5.88 -10.77
N LEU A 123 4.46 6.25 -11.25
CA LEU A 123 5.38 7.17 -10.58
C LEU A 123 4.99 8.66 -10.73
N GLY A 124 3.92 8.96 -11.48
CA GLY A 124 3.41 10.33 -11.64
C GLY A 124 4.01 11.10 -12.82
N GLY A 125 4.52 10.38 -13.83
CA GLY A 125 4.94 10.94 -15.11
C GLY A 125 6.42 11.34 -15.21
N ASP A 126 7.25 10.98 -14.25
CA ASP A 126 8.69 11.25 -14.26
C ASP A 126 9.42 10.17 -15.07
N ALA A 127 9.92 10.56 -16.24
CA ALA A 127 10.61 9.65 -17.17
C ALA A 127 11.98 9.19 -16.64
N ALA A 128 12.75 10.09 -16.01
CA ALA A 128 14.06 9.76 -15.45
C ALA A 128 13.90 8.76 -14.29
N GLN A 129 12.96 9.00 -13.40
CA GLN A 129 12.65 8.10 -12.31
C GLN A 129 12.12 6.75 -12.79
N SER A 130 11.33 6.73 -13.87
CA SER A 130 10.83 5.49 -14.46
C SER A 130 11.96 4.65 -15.06
N ALA A 131 12.97 5.27 -15.67
CA ALA A 131 14.12 4.58 -16.23
C ALA A 131 14.94 3.83 -15.14
N GLU A 132 14.98 4.34 -13.90
CA GLU A 132 15.70 3.68 -12.80
C GLU A 132 15.11 2.29 -12.45
N PHE A 133 13.83 2.06 -12.74
CA PHE A 133 13.12 0.82 -12.38
C PHE A 133 12.75 -0.02 -13.62
N ALA A 134 13.09 0.40 -14.84
CA ALA A 134 12.80 -0.34 -16.07
C ALA A 134 13.41 -1.76 -15.99
N GLY A 135 12.67 -2.78 -16.44
CA GLY A 135 13.10 -4.19 -16.34
C GLY A 135 13.28 -4.73 -14.91
N GLY A 136 12.93 -3.94 -13.91
CA GLY A 136 13.15 -4.24 -12.51
C GLY A 136 12.16 -5.24 -11.91
N ALA A 137 12.26 -5.43 -10.61
CA ALA A 137 11.40 -6.32 -9.84
C ALA A 137 10.23 -5.55 -9.20
N PHE A 138 9.04 -6.15 -9.15
CA PHE A 138 7.88 -5.55 -8.50
C PHE A 138 7.07 -6.56 -7.67
N ALA A 139 6.39 -6.06 -6.64
CA ALA A 139 5.37 -6.80 -5.91
C ALA A 139 4.18 -5.89 -5.58
N THR A 140 2.98 -6.31 -5.95
CA THR A 140 1.71 -5.63 -5.65
C THR A 140 1.01 -6.36 -4.52
N LEU A 141 0.85 -5.71 -3.37
CA LEU A 141 0.32 -6.27 -2.13
C LEU A 141 -1.00 -5.58 -1.79
N TYR A 142 -2.09 -6.32 -1.80
CA TYR A 142 -3.44 -5.84 -1.49
C TYR A 142 -3.75 -6.03 0.00
N LEU A 143 -4.22 -4.98 0.65
CA LEU A 143 -4.70 -5.01 2.03
C LEU A 143 -6.23 -5.06 2.03
N ALA A 144 -6.80 -6.18 2.43
CA ALA A 144 -8.23 -6.31 2.66
C ALA A 144 -8.64 -5.53 3.92
N PRO A 145 -9.92 -5.12 4.07
CA PRO A 145 -10.35 -4.30 5.20
C PRO A 145 -10.02 -4.88 6.59
N TYR A 146 -9.98 -6.20 6.72
CA TYR A 146 -9.66 -6.89 7.99
C TYR A 146 -8.17 -6.96 8.31
N ASN A 147 -7.27 -6.69 7.34
CA ASN A 147 -5.84 -6.73 7.55
C ASN A 147 -5.35 -5.63 8.51
N TYR A 148 -4.13 -5.73 8.92
CA TYR A 148 -3.36 -4.67 9.57
C TYR A 148 -2.99 -3.61 8.52
N HIS A 149 -3.26 -2.32 8.82
CA HIS A 149 -3.14 -1.23 7.83
C HIS A 149 -1.97 -0.29 8.06
N ARG A 150 -1.03 -0.62 8.94
CA ARG A 150 0.26 0.07 9.02
C ARG A 150 1.24 -0.53 8.04
N ILE A 151 2.14 0.29 7.56
CA ILE A 151 3.12 -0.01 6.51
C ILE A 151 4.50 0.06 7.15
N HIS A 152 5.31 -0.95 6.91
CA HIS A 152 6.66 -1.04 7.43
C HIS A 152 7.68 -1.02 6.30
N MET A 153 8.93 -0.66 6.62
CA MET A 153 10.00 -0.65 5.63
C MET A 153 10.34 -2.08 5.20
N PRO A 154 10.32 -2.37 3.89
CA PRO A 154 10.71 -3.70 3.37
C PRO A 154 12.22 -3.89 3.38
N TRP A 155 12.96 -2.80 3.28
CA TRP A 155 14.41 -2.70 3.21
C TRP A 155 14.86 -1.41 3.90
N PRO A 156 16.04 -1.33 4.50
CA PRO A 156 16.51 -0.08 5.10
C PRO A 156 16.75 0.98 4.03
N GLY A 157 16.50 2.24 4.34
CA GLY A 157 16.76 3.32 3.39
C GLY A 157 16.49 4.72 3.93
N ARG A 158 17.05 5.70 3.23
CA ARG A 158 16.78 7.13 3.42
C ARG A 158 15.77 7.59 2.36
N LEU A 159 14.79 8.35 2.74
CA LEU A 159 13.83 8.92 1.81
C LEU A 159 14.54 9.92 0.87
N ARG A 160 14.53 9.63 -0.43
CA ARG A 160 15.04 10.52 -1.48
C ARG A 160 13.96 11.47 -1.99
N MET A 161 12.75 10.95 -2.17
CA MET A 161 11.62 11.72 -2.70
C MET A 161 10.29 11.10 -2.24
N ALA A 162 9.34 11.95 -1.90
CA ALA A 162 7.95 11.57 -1.73
C ALA A 162 7.07 12.46 -2.61
N ARG A 163 6.14 11.87 -3.35
CA ARG A 163 5.24 12.58 -4.27
C ARG A 163 3.81 12.12 -4.07
N HIS A 164 2.91 13.05 -3.81
CA HIS A 164 1.48 12.81 -3.87
C HIS A 164 1.00 12.96 -5.31
N VAL A 165 0.39 11.92 -5.85
CA VAL A 165 -0.20 11.91 -7.19
C VAL A 165 -1.71 11.81 -7.04
N PRO A 166 -2.47 12.88 -7.36
CA PRO A 166 -3.92 12.88 -7.26
C PRO A 166 -4.53 11.92 -8.29
N GLY A 167 -5.67 11.34 -7.93
CA GLY A 167 -6.31 10.36 -8.80
C GLY A 167 -7.76 10.08 -8.39
N LYS A 168 -8.29 8.97 -8.88
CA LYS A 168 -9.57 8.41 -8.48
C LYS A 168 -9.40 7.58 -7.20
N LEU A 169 -10.51 7.13 -6.65
CA LEU A 169 -10.56 6.24 -5.49
C LEU A 169 -11.44 5.03 -5.83
N PHE A 170 -11.02 4.24 -6.82
CA PHE A 170 -11.65 2.95 -7.07
C PHE A 170 -11.27 1.94 -5.99
N SER A 171 -12.17 0.99 -5.69
CA SER A 171 -11.78 -0.19 -4.93
C SER A 171 -10.60 -0.90 -5.61
N VAL A 172 -9.66 -1.42 -4.83
CA VAL A 172 -8.46 -2.12 -5.34
C VAL A 172 -8.52 -3.63 -5.16
N ASN A 173 -9.73 -4.17 -4.91
CA ASN A 173 -9.95 -5.62 -4.84
C ASN A 173 -9.73 -6.31 -6.20
N ALA A 174 -9.59 -7.62 -6.19
CA ALA A 174 -9.31 -8.43 -7.38
C ALA A 174 -10.35 -8.26 -8.52
N VAL A 175 -11.64 -8.01 -8.19
CA VAL A 175 -12.70 -7.80 -9.18
C VAL A 175 -12.46 -6.49 -9.95
N THR A 176 -12.16 -5.42 -9.23
CA THR A 176 -11.89 -4.11 -9.85
C THR A 176 -10.55 -4.12 -10.60
N ALA A 177 -9.52 -4.76 -10.03
CA ALA A 177 -8.21 -4.91 -10.69
C ALA A 177 -8.30 -5.70 -12.01
N ALA A 178 -9.20 -6.66 -12.11
CA ALA A 178 -9.44 -7.41 -13.35
C ALA A 178 -10.27 -6.65 -14.40
N ALA A 179 -10.89 -5.51 -14.07
CA ALA A 179 -11.86 -4.86 -14.92
C ALA A 179 -11.56 -3.39 -15.25
N VAL A 180 -10.75 -2.71 -14.46
CA VAL A 180 -10.37 -1.31 -14.66
C VAL A 180 -8.92 -1.25 -15.13
N ASP A 181 -8.70 -0.80 -16.37
CA ASP A 181 -7.36 -0.65 -16.92
C ASP A 181 -6.57 0.43 -16.18
N GLY A 182 -5.31 0.12 -15.86
CA GLY A 182 -4.42 1.04 -15.17
C GLY A 182 -4.90 1.45 -13.77
N LEU A 183 -5.65 0.58 -13.09
CA LEU A 183 -6.30 0.86 -11.81
C LEU A 183 -5.38 1.56 -10.83
N PHE A 184 -4.20 1.00 -10.59
CA PHE A 184 -3.26 1.49 -9.58
C PHE A 184 -2.63 2.84 -9.98
N ALA A 185 -2.43 3.07 -11.28
CA ALA A 185 -1.95 4.35 -11.80
C ALA A 185 -3.05 5.42 -11.88
N ARG A 186 -4.32 5.01 -11.88
CA ARG A 186 -5.47 5.93 -11.86
C ARG A 186 -5.86 6.38 -10.46
N ASN A 187 -5.60 5.54 -9.46
CA ASN A 187 -5.95 5.87 -8.08
C ASN A 187 -4.98 6.87 -7.48
N GLU A 188 -5.50 7.69 -6.59
CA GLU A 188 -4.72 8.58 -5.75
C GLU A 188 -3.68 7.77 -4.98
N ARG A 189 -2.44 8.27 -4.92
CA ARG A 189 -1.33 7.55 -4.30
C ARG A 189 -0.23 8.46 -3.82
N VAL A 190 0.58 7.94 -2.93
CA VAL A 190 1.85 8.53 -2.52
C VAL A 190 2.97 7.62 -3.01
N VAL A 191 3.86 8.17 -3.83
CA VAL A 191 5.06 7.49 -4.31
C VAL A 191 6.22 7.93 -3.44
N CYS A 192 6.91 6.97 -2.83
CA CYS A 192 8.09 7.20 -2.00
C CYS A 192 9.27 6.49 -2.64
N VAL A 193 10.33 7.21 -2.96
CA VAL A 193 11.60 6.66 -3.43
C VAL A 193 12.61 6.76 -2.33
N TRP A 194 13.25 5.65 -2.05
CA TRP A 194 14.24 5.45 -0.99
C TRP A 194 15.60 5.10 -1.59
N GLU A 195 16.65 5.35 -0.86
CA GLU A 195 18.02 4.96 -1.19
C GLU A 195 18.64 4.20 -0.01
N ASP A 196 19.27 3.07 -0.30
CA ASP A 196 19.98 2.28 0.71
C ASP A 196 21.50 2.55 0.76
N GLY A 197 21.94 3.60 0.07
CA GLY A 197 23.34 3.99 -0.11
C GLY A 197 23.96 3.46 -1.40
N GLU A 198 23.34 2.44 -2.04
CA GLU A 198 23.82 1.84 -3.29
C GLU A 198 22.85 2.07 -4.44
N GLN A 199 21.58 1.75 -4.21
CA GLN A 199 20.55 1.77 -5.24
C GLN A 199 19.21 2.25 -4.69
N PRO A 200 18.35 2.84 -5.55
CA PRO A 200 17.01 3.23 -5.15
C PRO A 200 16.09 2.00 -5.04
N PHE A 201 15.02 2.15 -4.26
CA PHE A 201 13.81 1.35 -4.35
C PHE A 201 12.60 2.24 -4.15
N ALA A 202 11.45 1.84 -4.63
CA ALA A 202 10.26 2.65 -4.49
C ALA A 202 9.08 1.88 -3.90
N MET A 203 8.23 2.64 -3.21
CA MET A 203 6.95 2.19 -2.67
C MET A 203 5.85 3.11 -3.15
N ALA A 204 4.89 2.59 -3.91
CA ALA A 204 3.68 3.32 -4.23
C ALA A 204 2.55 2.88 -3.28
N LEU A 205 2.10 3.82 -2.45
CA LEU A 205 1.01 3.66 -1.51
C LEU A 205 -0.28 4.08 -2.20
N VAL A 206 -1.06 3.11 -2.68
CA VAL A 206 -2.23 3.38 -3.53
C VAL A 206 -3.49 3.41 -2.68
N GLY A 207 -4.16 4.54 -2.65
CA GLY A 207 -5.45 4.72 -2.02
C GLY A 207 -6.59 3.99 -2.75
N ALA A 208 -7.71 3.78 -2.05
CA ALA A 208 -8.88 3.11 -2.59
C ALA A 208 -10.17 3.79 -2.15
N LEU A 209 -11.31 3.25 -2.56
CA LEU A 209 -12.62 3.74 -2.18
C LEU A 209 -12.76 3.80 -0.65
N PHE A 210 -13.24 4.92 -0.16
CA PHE A 210 -13.35 5.28 1.26
C PHE A 210 -12.00 5.57 1.97
N VAL A 211 -10.86 5.42 1.29
CA VAL A 211 -9.56 5.82 1.84
C VAL A 211 -9.52 7.34 1.87
N GLY A 212 -9.66 7.89 3.07
CA GLY A 212 -9.71 9.35 3.26
C GLY A 212 -8.35 9.99 3.28
N SER A 213 -7.30 9.22 3.60
CA SER A 213 -5.93 9.73 3.69
C SER A 213 -4.89 8.62 3.88
N ILE A 214 -3.66 8.97 3.59
CA ILE A 214 -2.46 8.18 3.84
C ILE A 214 -1.59 8.97 4.83
N SER A 215 -1.13 8.34 5.89
CA SER A 215 -0.24 8.97 6.85
C SER A 215 1.16 8.39 6.75
N THR A 216 2.17 9.24 6.88
CA THR A 216 3.58 8.84 6.88
C THR A 216 4.28 9.41 8.11
N VAL A 217 5.33 8.73 8.59
CA VAL A 217 6.06 9.17 9.79
C VAL A 217 6.87 10.44 9.56
N TRP A 218 7.19 10.78 8.30
CA TRP A 218 8.00 11.97 7.95
C TRP A 218 7.20 13.18 7.49
N HIS A 219 5.93 13.02 7.09
CA HIS A 219 5.09 14.15 6.60
C HIS A 219 3.80 14.31 7.40
N GLY A 220 3.39 13.26 8.12
CA GLY A 220 2.07 13.20 8.77
C GLY A 220 0.96 12.79 7.80
N GLU A 221 -0.23 13.33 7.98
CA GLU A 221 -1.41 12.95 7.22
C GLU A 221 -1.49 13.68 5.87
N ILE A 222 -1.61 12.90 4.81
CA ILE A 222 -1.72 13.36 3.42
C ILE A 222 -3.18 13.12 3.00
N THR A 223 -3.93 14.19 2.88
CA THR A 223 -5.33 14.18 2.41
C THR A 223 -5.42 14.60 0.95
N PRO A 224 -6.48 14.20 0.23
CA PRO A 224 -6.70 14.63 -1.15
C PRO A 224 -6.70 16.16 -1.26
N PRO A 225 -5.81 16.76 -2.06
CA PRO A 225 -5.78 18.20 -2.23
C PRO A 225 -6.97 18.67 -3.07
N THR A 226 -7.32 19.93 -2.91
CA THR A 226 -8.28 20.60 -3.82
C THR A 226 -7.71 20.76 -5.23
N ARG A 227 -6.39 20.82 -5.38
CA ARG A 227 -5.69 20.89 -6.67
C ARG A 227 -5.40 19.50 -7.22
N ARG A 228 -5.66 19.28 -8.51
CA ARG A 228 -5.47 17.99 -9.20
C ARG A 228 -4.05 17.81 -9.80
N GLN A 229 -3.04 18.44 -9.24
CA GLN A 229 -1.66 18.34 -9.70
C GLN A 229 -0.83 17.49 -8.74
N ALA A 230 0.07 16.69 -9.29
CA ALA A 230 1.08 15.99 -8.50
C ALA A 230 1.94 17.02 -7.75
N ARG A 231 2.29 16.70 -6.50
CA ARG A 231 3.12 17.58 -5.66
C ARG A 231 4.15 16.77 -4.89
N GLU A 232 5.32 17.29 -4.73
CA GLU A 232 6.30 16.74 -3.82
C GLU A 232 5.91 17.04 -2.37
N LEU A 233 6.23 16.10 -1.51
CA LEU A 233 5.94 16.15 -0.09
C LEU A 233 7.27 16.33 0.65
N ALA A 234 7.47 17.51 1.20
CA ALA A 234 8.65 17.75 2.01
C ALA A 234 8.55 17.01 3.35
N PRO A 235 9.61 16.36 3.83
CA PRO A 235 9.67 15.87 5.20
C PRO A 235 9.50 16.99 6.21
N VAL A 236 8.88 16.67 7.35
CA VAL A 236 8.88 17.59 8.50
C VAL A 236 10.34 17.72 9.00
N PRO A 237 10.80 18.91 9.38
CA PRO A 237 12.16 19.10 9.90
C PRO A 237 12.52 18.08 10.99
N GLY A 238 13.66 17.41 10.84
CA GLY A 238 14.13 16.36 11.75
C GLY A 238 13.57 14.96 11.53
N SER A 239 12.74 14.75 10.51
CA SER A 239 12.15 13.43 10.17
C SER A 239 12.81 12.74 8.96
N ASP A 240 13.98 13.22 8.55
CA ASP A 240 14.75 12.75 7.38
C ASP A 240 15.75 11.61 7.69
N ALA A 241 15.71 11.09 8.93
CA ALA A 241 16.55 9.97 9.33
C ALA A 241 16.25 8.70 8.52
N PRO A 242 17.27 7.88 8.19
CA PRO A 242 17.05 6.61 7.53
C PRO A 242 16.19 5.68 8.37
N LEU A 243 15.25 5.02 7.74
CA LEU A 243 14.41 4.01 8.37
C LEU A 243 15.03 2.62 8.21
N GLN A 244 15.07 1.86 9.29
CA GLN A 244 15.53 0.48 9.29
C GLN A 244 14.46 -0.46 8.74
N ARG A 245 14.84 -1.62 8.24
CA ARG A 245 13.92 -2.68 7.85
C ARG A 245 12.99 -3.04 9.02
N GLY A 246 11.69 -3.14 8.73
CA GLY A 246 10.65 -3.38 9.74
C GLY A 246 10.21 -2.13 10.51
N ALA A 247 10.90 -1.00 10.38
CA ALA A 247 10.46 0.25 10.98
C ALA A 247 9.10 0.71 10.43
N LEU A 248 8.27 1.34 11.26
CA LEU A 248 7.02 1.93 10.80
C LEU A 248 7.31 3.05 9.80
N MET A 249 6.72 2.96 8.63
CA MET A 249 6.81 3.95 7.57
C MET A 249 5.58 4.86 7.51
N GLY A 250 4.42 4.30 7.78
CA GLY A 250 3.15 5.01 7.67
C GLY A 250 1.96 4.08 7.84
N TRP A 251 0.77 4.58 7.49
CA TRP A 251 -0.46 3.78 7.53
C TRP A 251 -1.52 4.33 6.58
N PHE A 252 -2.43 3.45 6.20
CA PHE A 252 -3.64 3.85 5.50
C PHE A 252 -4.77 4.08 6.49
N ASN A 253 -5.48 5.17 6.37
CA ASN A 253 -6.63 5.46 7.23
C ASN A 253 -7.92 4.76 6.79
N MET A 254 -7.88 4.00 5.69
CA MET A 254 -8.81 2.96 5.20
C MET A 254 -8.09 2.15 4.09
N GLY A 255 -8.58 0.95 3.73
CA GLY A 255 -7.92 -0.08 2.90
C GLY A 255 -7.27 0.33 1.57
N SER A 256 -6.34 -0.49 1.04
CA SER A 256 -5.39 -0.01 0.04
C SER A 256 -4.49 -1.08 -0.59
N THR A 257 -3.50 -0.65 -1.36
CA THR A 257 -2.48 -1.50 -1.99
C THR A 257 -1.11 -0.84 -1.87
N VAL A 258 -0.10 -1.64 -1.60
CA VAL A 258 1.31 -1.24 -1.68
C VAL A 258 1.94 -1.91 -2.89
N ILE A 259 2.66 -1.14 -3.71
CA ILE A 259 3.46 -1.65 -4.82
C ILE A 259 4.92 -1.37 -4.51
N LEU A 260 5.71 -2.42 -4.43
CA LEU A 260 7.17 -2.36 -4.30
C LEU A 260 7.80 -2.37 -5.69
N LEU A 261 8.87 -1.58 -5.87
CA LEU A 261 9.67 -1.52 -7.08
C LEU A 261 11.15 -1.54 -6.70
N PHE A 262 11.91 -2.35 -7.41
CA PHE A 262 13.38 -2.41 -7.31
C PHE A 262 13.99 -2.36 -8.71
N PRO A 263 15.19 -1.79 -8.89
CA PRO A 263 15.91 -1.80 -10.16
C PRO A 263 16.14 -3.21 -10.71
N GLN A 264 16.41 -3.29 -12.00
CA GLN A 264 16.75 -4.55 -12.67
C GLN A 264 17.96 -5.22 -12.00
N GLY A 265 17.84 -6.54 -11.78
CA GLY A 265 18.91 -7.34 -11.17
C GLY A 265 19.11 -7.12 -9.67
N ARG A 266 18.36 -6.21 -9.02
CA ARG A 266 18.54 -5.92 -7.59
C ARG A 266 17.89 -6.94 -6.67
N VAL A 267 16.76 -7.53 -7.05
CA VAL A 267 15.99 -8.45 -6.19
C VAL A 267 15.72 -9.76 -6.90
N GLN A 268 15.92 -10.85 -6.19
CA GLN A 268 15.41 -12.18 -6.54
C GLN A 268 14.23 -12.51 -5.62
N TRP A 269 13.05 -12.65 -6.20
CA TRP A 269 11.86 -13.09 -5.45
C TRP A 269 11.96 -14.56 -5.07
N ARG A 270 11.36 -14.93 -3.96
CA ARG A 270 11.22 -16.34 -3.57
C ARG A 270 10.38 -17.07 -4.61
N PRO A 271 10.81 -18.24 -5.11
CA PRO A 271 10.14 -18.95 -6.20
C PRO A 271 8.79 -19.58 -5.79
N ASP A 272 8.56 -19.75 -4.49
CA ASP A 272 7.33 -20.30 -3.94
C ASP A 272 6.21 -19.26 -3.81
N LEU A 273 6.49 -17.97 -4.01
CA LEU A 273 5.49 -16.91 -3.90
C LEU A 273 4.73 -16.72 -5.21
N GLN A 274 3.40 -16.66 -5.11
CA GLN A 274 2.52 -16.43 -6.27
C GLN A 274 1.31 -15.59 -5.90
N ALA A 275 0.64 -15.06 -6.92
CA ALA A 275 -0.60 -14.31 -6.74
C ALA A 275 -1.65 -15.12 -5.98
N GLY A 276 -2.34 -14.48 -5.05
CA GLY A 276 -3.35 -15.08 -4.17
C GLY A 276 -2.80 -15.54 -2.81
N MET A 277 -1.47 -15.66 -2.63
CA MET A 277 -0.90 -16.02 -1.34
C MET A 277 -0.97 -14.85 -0.35
N THR A 278 -1.25 -15.18 0.91
CA THR A 278 -1.22 -14.20 2.00
C THR A 278 0.21 -14.03 2.52
N VAL A 279 0.54 -12.81 2.90
CA VAL A 279 1.81 -12.46 3.53
C VAL A 279 1.57 -11.60 4.78
N ARG A 280 2.51 -11.64 5.70
CA ARG A 280 2.50 -10.78 6.90
C ARG A 280 3.72 -9.86 6.90
N VAL A 281 3.61 -8.71 7.54
CA VAL A 281 4.75 -7.81 7.79
C VAL A 281 5.94 -8.61 8.32
N GLY A 282 7.13 -8.33 7.80
CA GLY A 282 8.36 -9.04 8.19
C GLY A 282 8.60 -10.36 7.47
N GLN A 283 7.61 -10.97 6.83
CA GLN A 283 7.80 -12.21 6.07
C GLN A 283 8.72 -11.96 4.86
N PRO A 284 9.75 -12.79 4.61
CA PRO A 284 10.63 -12.65 3.45
C PRO A 284 9.86 -12.80 2.14
N LEU A 285 9.95 -11.82 1.25
CA LEU A 285 9.43 -11.86 -0.12
C LEU A 285 10.50 -12.26 -1.12
N GLY A 286 11.76 -11.93 -0.87
CA GLY A 286 12.90 -12.15 -1.74
C GLY A 286 14.19 -11.77 -1.05
N ARG A 287 15.27 -11.67 -1.83
CA ARG A 287 16.60 -11.28 -1.34
C ARG A 287 17.20 -10.22 -2.25
N ILE A 288 17.93 -9.29 -1.67
CA ILE A 288 18.81 -8.37 -2.41
C ILE A 288 19.98 -9.17 -2.97
N LEU A 289 20.25 -8.97 -4.26
CA LEU A 289 21.39 -9.54 -4.96
C LEU A 289 22.61 -8.63 -4.85
N ASP A 290 23.79 -9.21 -4.77
CA ASP A 290 25.04 -8.46 -4.85
C ASP A 290 25.24 -7.95 -6.28
N PRO A 291 25.59 -6.68 -6.48
CA PRO A 291 25.84 -6.13 -7.81
C PRO A 291 27.00 -6.83 -8.53
N GLU A 292 27.94 -7.44 -7.80
CA GLU A 292 29.11 -8.14 -8.34
C GLU A 292 28.88 -9.64 -8.65
N ARG A 293 27.69 -10.18 -8.33
CA ARG A 293 27.38 -11.59 -8.56
C ARG A 293 26.12 -11.71 -9.43
N PRO A 294 26.28 -11.93 -10.75
CA PRO A 294 25.12 -12.15 -11.62
C PRO A 294 24.29 -13.33 -11.09
N PRO A 295 22.97 -13.34 -11.32
CA PRO A 295 22.11 -14.45 -10.94
C PRO A 295 22.62 -15.76 -11.59
N PRO A 296 22.47 -16.89 -10.90
CA PRO A 296 22.87 -18.20 -11.40
C PRO A 296 22.10 -18.60 -12.66
#